data_0323fafab58183c94db106d464dccc12
#
_entry.id   0323fafab58183c94db106d464dccc12
#
_cell.length_a   1.000
_cell.length_b   1.000
_cell.length_c   1.000
_cell.angle_alpha   90.00
_cell.angle_beta   90.00
_cell.angle_gamma   90.00
#
_symmetry.space_group_name_H-M   'P 1'
#
loop_
_entity.id
_entity.type
_entity.pdbx_description
1 polymer ?
#
loop_
_entity_poly.entity_id
_entity_poly.type
_entity_poly.pdbx_seq_one_letter_code
_entity_poly.pdbx_strand_id
1 'polypeptide(L)' 'MHTVRVYNIAVFDALDLKDQLIKDGLVNDQDFEWAWITADYDAIQGWTRQKHAEFRFRDPAVATFYQLKWLR' A
#
# COMPACT_ATOMS: atom_id res chain seq x y z
N MET A 1 10.93 8.36 -1.87
CA MET A 1 9.51 8.19 -1.51
C MET A 1 9.37 7.36 -0.26
N HIS A 2 8.31 7.57 0.48
CA HIS A 2 8.03 6.87 1.73
C HIS A 2 6.95 5.81 1.48
N THR A 3 7.26 4.56 1.77
CA THR A 3 6.43 3.42 1.43
C THR A 3 5.67 2.91 2.66
N VAL A 4 4.36 2.71 2.50
CA VAL A 4 3.50 2.04 3.47
C VAL A 4 3.00 0.74 2.83
N ARG A 5 3.20 -0.39 3.53
CA ARG A 5 2.74 -1.70 3.07
C ARG A 5 1.63 -2.20 3.97
N VAL A 6 0.55 -2.65 3.36
CA VAL A 6 -0.62 -3.19 4.09
C VAL A 6 -0.77 -4.66 3.72
N TYR A 7 -0.51 -5.52 4.69
CA TYR A 7 -0.58 -6.98 4.54
C TYR A 7 -1.95 -7.50 4.96
N ASN A 8 -2.25 -8.74 4.60
CA ASN A 8 -3.49 -9.44 4.98
C ASN A 8 -4.75 -8.69 4.54
N ILE A 9 -4.69 -8.11 3.35
CA ILE A 9 -5.77 -7.31 2.78
C ILE A 9 -6.17 -7.90 1.44
N ALA A 10 -7.47 -7.89 1.14
CA ALA A 10 -7.96 -8.26 -0.18
C ALA A 10 -7.74 -7.11 -1.17
N VAL A 11 -7.64 -7.43 -2.47
CA VAL A 11 -7.41 -6.42 -3.49
C VAL A 11 -8.53 -5.36 -3.50
N PHE A 12 -9.78 -5.76 -3.25
CA PHE A 12 -10.89 -4.81 -3.19
C PHE A 12 -10.77 -3.85 -2.03
N ASP A 13 -10.27 -4.32 -0.88
CA ASP A 13 -10.01 -3.45 0.27
C ASP A 13 -8.85 -2.50 -0.01
N ALA A 14 -7.83 -2.95 -0.76
CA ALA A 14 -6.74 -2.08 -1.19
C ALA A 14 -7.24 -0.96 -2.12
N LEU A 15 -8.18 -1.28 -3.01
CA LEU A 15 -8.81 -0.26 -3.87
C LEU A 15 -9.62 0.74 -3.04
N ASP A 16 -10.29 0.30 -1.97
CA ASP A 16 -10.99 1.19 -1.06
C ASP A 16 -10.03 2.15 -0.35
N LEU A 17 -8.86 1.67 0.06
CA LEU A 17 -7.84 2.53 0.65
C LEU A 17 -7.35 3.58 -0.35
N LYS A 18 -7.13 3.18 -1.59
CA LYS A 18 -6.77 4.12 -2.67
C LYS A 18 -7.86 5.18 -2.84
N ASP A 19 -9.13 4.79 -2.84
CA ASP A 19 -10.25 5.71 -2.97
C ASP A 19 -10.31 6.70 -1.80
N GLN A 20 -9.96 6.26 -0.58
CA GLN A 20 -9.86 7.15 0.56
C GLN A 20 -8.83 8.25 0.34
N LEU A 21 -7.65 7.89 -0.22
CA LEU A 21 -6.61 8.88 -0.53
C LEU A 21 -7.13 9.94 -1.50
N ILE A 22 -7.84 9.51 -2.54
CA ILE A 22 -8.40 10.42 -3.53
C ILE A 22 -9.47 11.31 -2.91
N LYS A 23 -10.32 10.78 -2.04
CA LYS A 23 -11.33 11.56 -1.32
C LYS A 23 -10.71 12.56 -0.38
N ASP A 24 -9.55 12.25 0.16
CA ASP A 24 -8.80 13.15 1.05
C ASP A 24 -8.04 14.24 0.28
N GLY A 25 -8.14 14.25 -1.05
CA GLY A 25 -7.56 15.28 -1.88
C GLY A 25 -6.20 14.96 -2.46
N LEU A 26 -5.70 13.74 -2.27
CA LEU A 26 -4.43 13.30 -2.85
C LEU A 26 -4.61 12.89 -4.30
N VAL A 27 -3.64 13.25 -5.14
CA VAL A 27 -3.67 12.97 -6.57
C VAL A 27 -2.77 11.78 -6.87
N ASN A 28 -3.34 10.75 -7.50
CA ASN A 28 -2.61 9.55 -7.92
C ASN A 28 -1.52 9.96 -8.93
N ASP A 29 -0.34 9.37 -8.78
CA ASP A 29 0.87 9.63 -9.57
C ASP A 29 1.51 11.00 -9.32
N GLN A 30 0.95 11.84 -8.45
CA GLN A 30 1.57 13.09 -8.01
C GLN A 30 1.90 13.07 -6.52
N ASP A 31 0.91 12.81 -5.68
CA ASP A 31 1.07 12.79 -4.22
C ASP A 31 1.39 11.41 -3.71
N PHE A 32 0.93 10.38 -4.42
CA PHE A 32 1.18 8.98 -4.08
C PHE A 32 1.17 8.11 -5.33
N GLU A 33 1.79 6.95 -5.20
CA GLU A 33 1.67 5.84 -6.14
C GLU A 33 1.21 4.61 -5.37
N TRP A 34 0.51 3.68 -6.04
CA TRP A 34 0.13 2.44 -5.40
C TRP A 34 0.35 1.26 -6.33
N ALA A 35 0.56 0.10 -5.73
CA ALA A 35 0.68 -1.15 -6.46
C ALA A 35 0.12 -2.28 -5.63
N TRP A 36 -0.47 -3.25 -6.30
CA TRP A 36 -0.85 -4.53 -5.69
C TRP A 36 0.26 -5.52 -5.94
N ILE A 37 0.88 -6.00 -4.87
CA ILE A 37 1.99 -6.94 -4.95
C ILE A 37 1.46 -8.34 -4.69
N THR A 38 1.59 -9.21 -5.69
CA THR A 38 1.14 -10.60 -5.57
C THR A 38 2.17 -11.43 -4.80
N ALA A 39 1.68 -12.53 -4.20
CA ALA A 39 2.57 -13.45 -3.51
C ALA A 39 3.48 -14.17 -4.52
N ASP A 40 4.75 -14.36 -4.13
CA ASP A 40 5.71 -15.15 -4.88
C ASP A 40 6.02 -16.44 -4.14
N TYR A 41 6.17 -17.50 -4.90
CA TYR A 41 6.51 -18.81 -4.37
C TYR A 41 7.75 -19.35 -5.09
N ASP A 42 8.72 -19.76 -4.30
CA ASP A 42 9.93 -20.44 -4.76
C ASP A 42 9.87 -21.90 -4.27
N ALA A 43 9.97 -22.86 -5.17
CA ALA A 43 9.86 -24.28 -4.84
C ALA A 43 10.95 -24.76 -3.88
N ILE A 44 12.10 -24.08 -3.84
CA ILE A 44 13.23 -24.44 -2.96
C ILE A 44 13.12 -23.72 -1.62
N GLN A 45 12.78 -22.43 -1.63
CA GLN A 45 12.78 -21.58 -0.43
C GLN A 45 11.41 -21.39 0.20
N GLY A 46 10.34 -21.76 -0.50
CA GLY A 46 8.96 -21.50 -0.07
C GLY A 46 8.50 -20.11 -0.49
N TRP A 47 7.59 -19.51 0.30
CA TRP A 47 7.07 -18.19 -0.02
C TRP A 47 8.14 -17.13 0.21
N THR A 48 8.51 -16.40 -0.84
CA THR A 48 9.51 -15.34 -0.78
C THR A 48 8.90 -13.97 -0.56
N ARG A 49 7.59 -13.81 -0.84
CA ARG A 49 6.90 -12.54 -0.71
C ARG A 49 5.41 -12.79 -0.46
N GLN A 50 4.86 -12.11 0.55
CA GLN A 50 3.43 -12.13 0.81
C GLN A 50 2.71 -11.08 -0.05
N LYS A 51 1.48 -11.38 -0.42
CA LYS A 51 0.63 -10.39 -1.12
C LYS A 51 0.35 -9.20 -0.19
N HIS A 52 0.40 -8.01 -0.73
CA HIS A 52 0.15 -6.80 0.02
C HIS A 52 -0.15 -5.63 -0.93
N ALA A 53 -0.76 -4.60 -0.39
CA ALA A 53 -0.87 -3.31 -1.07
C ALA A 53 0.32 -2.45 -0.68
N GLU A 54 0.93 -1.78 -1.66
CA GLU A 54 2.05 -0.90 -1.44
C GLU A 54 1.65 0.51 -1.88
N PHE A 55 1.75 1.46 -0.96
CA PHE A 55 1.48 2.87 -1.20
C PHE A 55 2.76 3.66 -0.98
N ARG A 56 3.18 4.41 -1.98
CA ARG A 56 4.38 5.25 -1.91
C ARG A 56 3.93 6.70 -1.88
N PHE A 57 4.30 7.40 -0.81
CA PHE A 57 3.92 8.80 -0.61
C PHE A 57 5.11 9.71 -0.85
N ARG A 58 4.87 10.83 -1.48
CA ARG A 58 5.89 11.84 -1.68
C ARG A 58 6.24 12.56 -0.38
N ASP A 59 5.25 12.82 0.46
CA ASP A 59 5.40 13.54 1.73
C ASP A 59 5.55 12.55 2.89
N PRO A 60 6.64 12.61 3.68
CA PRO A 60 6.83 11.71 4.81
C PRO A 60 5.76 11.87 5.90
N ALA A 61 5.24 13.07 6.12
CA ALA A 61 4.19 13.30 7.11
C ALA A 61 2.89 12.61 6.70
N VAL A 62 2.55 12.64 5.42
CA VAL A 62 1.38 11.93 4.88
C VAL A 62 1.57 10.43 5.02
N ALA A 63 2.74 9.90 4.70
CA ALA A 63 3.04 8.48 4.85
C ALA A 63 2.87 8.03 6.31
N THR A 64 3.40 8.79 7.25
CA THR A 64 3.29 8.50 8.68
C THR A 64 1.83 8.50 9.13
N PHE A 65 1.06 9.48 8.69
CA PHE A 65 -0.36 9.59 9.03
C PHE A 65 -1.14 8.34 8.59
N TYR A 66 -0.98 7.90 7.34
CA TYR A 66 -1.70 6.74 6.84
C TYR A 66 -1.15 5.43 7.40
N GLN A 67 0.14 5.35 7.66
CA GLN A 67 0.71 4.18 8.32
C GLN A 67 0.06 3.96 9.69
N LEU A 68 -0.05 4.99 10.50
CA LEU A 68 -0.69 4.90 11.81
C LEU A 68 -2.18 4.60 11.70
N LYS A 69 -2.85 5.15 10.70
CA LYS A 69 -4.28 4.94 10.48
C LYS A 69 -4.59 3.51 10.04
N TRP A 70 -3.77 2.94 9.16
CA TRP A 70 -4.06 1.65 8.54
C TRP A 70 -3.49 0.45 9.28
N LEU A 71 -2.48 0.64 10.12
CA LEU A 71 -1.84 -0.45 10.86
C LEU A 71 -2.38 -0.64 12.28
N ARG A 72 -3.60 -0.31 12.49
CA ARG A 72 -4.26 -0.51 13.79
C ARG A 72 -4.67 -1.96 13.99
#